data_b9c08a2ee685caca51509aa3763b2e72
#
_entry.id   b9c08a2ee685caca51509aa3763b2e72
#
_cell.length_a   1.000
_cell.length_b   1.000
_cell.length_c   1.000
_cell.angle_alpha   90.00
_cell.angle_beta   90.00
_cell.angle_gamma   90.00
#
_symmetry.space_group_name_H-M   'P 1'
#
loop_
_entity.id
_entity.type
_entity.pdbx_description
1 polymer ?
#
loop_
_entity_poly.entity_id
_entity_poly.type
_entity_poly.pdbx_seq_one_letter_code
_entity_poly.pdbx_strand_id
1 'polypeptide(L)'
;HEGHRVIPCGLFLFERRRNMFENQKFLTRGVENEIPSWLINLMWHMVLTMEVPRKDYLQVFILTKTPTGQHIVHEQEQPPYRYELDVPCDDAVNAKVFVIDDLTHSTMLLAEEY
;
A
#
# COMPACT_ATOMS: atom_id res chain seq x y z
N HIS A 1 -15.54 -2.82 18.29
CA HIS A 1 -15.65 -3.62 18.72
C HIS A 1 -16.04 -4.11 18.84
N GLU A 2 -15.91 -3.87 18.38
CA GLU A 2 -16.18 -4.77 18.85
C GLU A 2 -16.54 -5.45 18.91
N GLY A 3 -16.38 -5.42 18.65
CA GLY A 3 -16.65 -6.28 19.10
C GLY A 3 -16.61 -6.84 19.15
N HIS A 4 -16.43 -7.02 19.37
CA HIS A 4 -16.27 -7.91 19.90
C HIS A 4 -16.29 -8.48 20.17
N ARG A 5 -16.15 -8.60 20.30
CA ARG A 5 -15.96 -9.47 20.93
C ARG A 5 -15.90 -10.20 21.13
N VAL A 6 -15.62 -10.29 21.09
CA VAL A 6 -15.31 -11.28 21.51
C VAL A 6 -14.86 -11.89 21.55
N ILE A 7 -14.36 -12.03 21.61
CA ILE A 7 -13.70 -12.84 21.86
C ILE A 7 -13.32 -13.40 22.03
N PRO A 8 -13.09 -13.76 22.22
CA PRO A 8 -12.53 -14.46 22.58
C PRO A 8 -11.89 -14.80 22.70
N CYS A 9 -11.48 -14.81 22.87
CA CYS A 9 -10.79 -15.23 22.95
C CYS A 9 -10.08 -15.31 22.86
N GLY A 10 -9.88 -15.28 22.91
CA GLY A 10 -9.23 -15.33 22.89
C GLY A 10 -8.71 -15.13 22.47
N LEU A 11 -8.59 -15.00 22.65
CA LEU A 11 -8.24 -14.87 22.30
C LEU A 11 -8.00 -14.47 21.84
N PHE A 12 -7.79 -14.05 21.88
CA PHE A 12 -7.55 -13.54 21.59
C PHE A 12 -7.24 -13.14 21.00
N LEU A 13 -7.07 -13.11 21.08
CA LEU A 13 -6.78 -12.67 20.50
C LEU A 13 -6.43 -12.39 19.69
N PHE A 14 -6.48 -12.56 19.91
CA PHE A 14 -6.32 -12.29 19.09
C PHE A 14 -6.35 -11.85 18.35
N GLU A 15 -6.73 -11.97 18.70
CA GLU A 15 -6.83 -11.42 18.12
C GLU A 15 -6.76 -10.85 17.63
N ARG A 16 -6.97 -11.35 17.84
CA ARG A 16 -6.64 -10.72 17.42
C ARG A 16 -6.40 -9.37 16.68
N ARG A 17 -5.86 -9.39 16.85
CA ARG A 17 -5.54 -8.08 16.31
C ARG A 17 -4.97 -8.17 14.92
N ARG A 18 -5.61 -7.48 13.97
CA ARG A 18 -5.21 -7.53 12.57
C ARG A 18 -4.17 -6.47 12.26
N ASN A 19 -3.18 -6.81 11.43
CA ASN A 19 -2.19 -5.86 10.94
C ASN A 19 -2.82 -4.95 9.89
N MET A 20 -2.33 -3.71 9.80
CA MET A 20 -2.80 -2.77 8.78
C MET A 20 -2.50 -3.29 7.39
N PHE A 21 -3.38 -3.01 6.46
CA PHE A 21 -3.32 -3.42 5.05
C PHE A 21 -3.46 -4.91 4.83
N GLU A 22 -3.72 -5.70 5.87
CA GLU A 22 -4.01 -7.14 5.74
C GLU A 22 -5.51 -7.35 5.74
N ASN A 23 -6.20 -6.69 4.83
CA ASN A 23 -7.63 -6.75 4.67
C ASN A 23 -7.94 -6.81 3.18
N GLN A 24 -9.21 -6.68 2.83
CA GLN A 24 -9.62 -6.74 1.43
C GLN A 24 -9.07 -5.54 0.67
N LYS A 25 -8.56 -5.80 -0.54
CA LYS A 25 -7.86 -4.80 -1.34
C LYS A 25 -8.68 -4.41 -2.56
N PHE A 26 -8.70 -3.10 -2.84
CA PHE A 26 -9.41 -2.55 -3.98
C PHE A 26 -8.50 -1.63 -4.78
N LEU A 27 -8.80 -1.52 -6.06
CA LEU A 27 -8.12 -0.58 -6.96
C LEU A 27 -9.18 0.37 -7.52
N THR A 28 -8.77 1.61 -7.75
CA THR A 28 -9.62 2.52 -8.52
C THR A 28 -9.48 2.21 -10.00
N ARG A 29 -10.41 2.73 -10.78
CA ARG A 29 -10.34 2.57 -12.24
C ARG A 29 -9.08 3.23 -12.81
N GLY A 30 -8.68 4.38 -12.26
CA GLY A 30 -7.46 5.04 -12.72
C GLY A 30 -6.23 4.18 -12.54
N VAL A 31 -6.08 3.56 -11.38
CA VAL A 31 -4.95 2.67 -11.13
C VAL A 31 -5.00 1.48 -12.10
N GLU A 32 -6.16 0.88 -12.24
CA GLU A 32 -6.30 -0.28 -13.13
C GLU A 32 -5.93 0.07 -14.57
N ASN A 33 -6.31 1.27 -15.04
CA ASN A 33 -6.08 1.67 -16.42
C ASN A 33 -4.65 2.14 -16.68
N GLU A 34 -3.99 2.78 -15.69
CA GLU A 34 -2.73 3.48 -15.94
C GLU A 34 -1.50 2.77 -15.39
N ILE A 35 -1.67 1.86 -14.44
CA ILE A 35 -0.53 1.23 -13.79
C ILE A 35 -0.44 -0.23 -14.21
N PRO A 36 0.74 -0.70 -14.69
CA PRO A 36 0.89 -2.12 -15.03
C PRO A 36 0.63 -3.04 -13.85
N SER A 37 0.07 -4.21 -14.14
CA SER A 37 -0.30 -5.17 -13.08
C SER A 37 0.87 -5.55 -12.19
N TRP A 38 2.05 -5.76 -12.78
CA TRP A 38 3.22 -6.17 -11.99
C TRP A 38 3.59 -5.07 -10.98
N LEU A 39 3.42 -3.81 -11.36
CA LEU A 39 3.75 -2.70 -10.49
C LEU A 39 2.70 -2.55 -9.38
N ILE A 40 1.44 -2.76 -9.70
CA ILE A 40 0.38 -2.79 -8.69
C ILE A 40 0.69 -3.86 -7.64
N ASN A 41 1.03 -5.06 -8.07
CA ASN A 41 1.34 -6.15 -7.15
C ASN A 41 2.59 -5.85 -6.33
N LEU A 42 3.59 -5.23 -6.93
CA LEU A 42 4.81 -4.86 -6.23
C LEU A 42 4.51 -3.82 -5.14
N MET A 43 3.68 -2.83 -5.44
CA MET A 43 3.34 -1.81 -4.45
C MET A 43 2.60 -2.43 -3.26
N TRP A 44 1.65 -3.35 -3.50
CA TRP A 44 0.99 -4.05 -2.41
C TRP A 44 2.01 -4.82 -1.56
N HIS A 45 2.94 -5.50 -2.24
CA HIS A 45 3.98 -6.26 -1.53
C HIS A 45 4.84 -5.35 -0.67
N MET A 46 5.21 -4.18 -1.20
CA MET A 46 6.05 -3.23 -0.46
C MET A 46 5.34 -2.73 0.80
N VAL A 47 4.03 -2.47 0.72
CA VAL A 47 3.27 -2.04 1.89
C VAL A 47 3.20 -3.18 2.92
N LEU A 48 2.96 -4.41 2.47
CA LEU A 48 2.80 -5.53 3.39
C LEU A 48 4.09 -5.94 4.06
N THR A 49 5.23 -5.74 3.39
CA THR A 49 6.52 -6.20 3.91
C THR A 49 7.40 -5.09 4.48
N MET A 50 6.95 -3.84 4.48
CA MET A 50 7.74 -2.75 5.03
C MET A 50 7.99 -2.97 6.53
N GLU A 51 9.19 -2.61 6.97
CA GLU A 51 9.61 -2.83 8.35
C GLU A 51 9.62 -1.50 9.10
N VAL A 52 8.54 -1.24 9.82
CA VAL A 52 8.38 -0.03 10.61
C VAL A 52 7.70 -0.42 11.92
N PRO A 53 7.90 0.36 12.99
CA PRO A 53 7.20 0.07 14.26
C PRO A 53 5.68 0.11 14.09
N ARG A 54 5.19 0.98 13.23
CA ARG A 54 3.77 1.11 12.98
C ARG A 54 3.55 1.66 11.58
N LYS A 55 2.63 1.05 10.83
CA LYS A 55 2.29 1.53 9.49
C LYS A 55 1.29 2.67 9.60
N ASP A 56 1.52 3.72 8.81
CA ASP A 56 0.59 4.82 8.69
C ASP A 56 -0.58 4.37 7.80
N TYR A 57 -1.77 4.92 8.04
CA TYR A 57 -2.93 4.57 7.23
C TYR A 57 -2.77 5.02 5.77
N LEU A 58 -1.94 6.02 5.51
CA LEU A 58 -1.68 6.52 4.18
C LEU A 58 -0.25 6.18 3.77
N GLN A 59 -0.13 5.40 2.70
CA GLN A 59 1.15 5.08 2.10
C GLN A 59 1.22 5.79 0.76
N VAL A 60 2.36 6.39 0.45
CA VAL A 60 2.55 7.19 -0.76
C VAL A 60 3.60 6.55 -1.64
N PHE A 61 3.29 6.41 -2.92
CA PHE A 61 4.23 5.92 -3.92
C PHE A 61 4.43 7.00 -4.98
N ILE A 62 5.67 7.31 -5.26
CA ILE A 62 6.03 8.24 -6.34
C ILE A 62 6.71 7.41 -7.41
N LEU A 63 6.09 7.33 -8.57
CA LEU A 63 6.55 6.51 -9.67
C LEU A 63 7.14 7.42 -10.75
N THR A 64 8.37 7.16 -11.14
CA THR A 64 9.06 7.97 -12.14
C THR A 64 9.65 7.06 -13.20
N LYS A 65 9.39 7.39 -14.46
CA LYS A 65 9.97 6.69 -15.59
C LYS A 65 11.41 7.14 -15.75
N THR A 66 12.32 6.18 -15.96
CA THR A 66 13.73 6.46 -16.17
C THR A 66 14.17 5.83 -17.49
N PRO A 67 15.37 6.18 -18.00
CA PRO A 67 15.85 5.56 -19.24
C PRO A 67 15.97 4.05 -19.18
N THR A 68 16.14 3.47 -17.98
CA THR A 68 16.34 2.03 -17.84
C THR A 68 15.14 1.31 -17.25
N GLY A 69 14.10 2.01 -16.76
CA GLY A 69 12.96 1.34 -16.20
C GLY A 69 12.13 2.21 -15.27
N GLN A 70 11.67 1.62 -14.19
CA GLN A 70 10.77 2.28 -13.25
C GLN A 70 11.49 2.60 -11.95
N HIS A 71 11.48 3.87 -11.57
CA HIS A 71 11.93 4.29 -10.24
C HIS A 71 10.71 4.39 -9.34
N ILE A 72 10.81 3.85 -8.13
CA ILE A 72 9.72 3.78 -7.17
C ILE A 72 10.21 4.35 -5.85
N VAL A 73 9.45 5.31 -5.29
CA VAL A 73 9.70 5.81 -3.95
C VAL A 73 8.47 5.50 -3.12
N HIS A 74 8.66 4.83 -1.99
CA HIS A 74 7.59 4.47 -1.05
C HIS A 74 7.81 5.25 0.24
N GLU A 75 6.82 6.01 0.65
CA GLU A 75 6.92 6.87 1.84
C GLU A 75 5.71 6.75 2.74
N GLN A 76 5.93 6.94 4.04
CA GLN A 76 4.85 7.24 4.97
C GLN A 76 5.33 8.38 5.88
N GLU A 77 4.40 9.08 6.48
CA GLU A 77 4.70 10.29 7.24
C GLU A 77 4.99 10.00 8.72
N GLN A 78 4.18 9.19 9.37
CA GLN A 78 4.26 8.96 10.81
C GLN A 78 4.21 7.49 11.17
N PRO A 79 5.29 6.89 11.68
CA PRO A 79 6.65 7.47 11.74
C PRO A 79 7.27 7.55 10.35
N PRO A 80 8.25 8.44 10.16
CA PRO A 80 8.83 8.65 8.83
C PRO A 80 9.45 7.38 8.28
N TYR A 81 9.22 7.13 7.00
CA TYR A 81 9.77 5.99 6.29
C TYR A 81 9.92 6.34 4.84
N ARG A 82 11.02 5.93 4.24
CA ARG A 82 11.26 6.13 2.82
C ARG A 82 12.10 4.99 2.29
N TYR A 83 11.65 4.41 1.21
CA TYR A 83 12.37 3.34 0.54
C TYR A 83 12.34 3.59 -0.95
N GLU A 84 13.47 3.38 -1.62
CA GLU A 84 13.59 3.61 -3.06
C GLU A 84 14.05 2.34 -3.75
N LEU A 85 13.52 2.13 -4.94
CA LEU A 85 13.76 0.91 -5.70
C LEU A 85 13.74 1.22 -7.19
N ASP A 86 14.64 0.61 -7.94
CA ASP A 86 14.65 0.70 -9.41
C ASP A 86 14.40 -0.67 -9.99
N VAL A 87 13.48 -0.75 -10.95
CA VAL A 87 13.15 -2.01 -11.61
C VAL A 87 13.30 -1.83 -13.11
N PRO A 88 14.17 -2.62 -13.75
CA PRO A 88 14.31 -2.57 -15.22
C PRO A 88 13.01 -3.02 -15.89
N CYS A 89 12.49 -2.22 -16.80
CA CYS A 89 11.28 -2.56 -17.53
C CYS A 89 11.12 -1.61 -18.71
N ASP A 90 10.18 -1.93 -19.60
CA ASP A 90 9.89 -1.08 -20.74
C ASP A 90 8.50 -0.47 -20.69
N ASP A 91 7.78 -0.68 -19.61
CA ASP A 91 6.44 -0.14 -19.45
C ASP A 91 6.31 0.76 -18.20
N ALA A 92 7.39 1.48 -17.89
CA ALA A 92 7.41 2.40 -16.76
C ALA A 92 6.43 3.56 -16.94
N VAL A 93 5.93 4.07 -15.82
CA VAL A 93 4.96 5.16 -15.81
C VAL A 93 5.38 6.26 -14.85
N ASN A 94 4.83 7.46 -15.06
CA ASN A 94 4.95 8.58 -14.12
C ASN A 94 3.61 8.75 -13.44
N ALA A 95 3.58 8.58 -12.12
CA ALA A 95 2.33 8.70 -11.37
C ALA A 95 2.63 8.86 -9.90
N LYS A 96 1.66 9.39 -9.17
CA LYS A 96 1.69 9.41 -7.71
C LYS A 96 0.49 8.59 -7.24
N VAL A 97 0.74 7.61 -6.41
CA VAL A 97 -0.25 6.62 -5.99
C VAL A 97 -0.38 6.64 -4.47
N PHE A 98 -1.60 6.63 -3.98
CA PHE A 98 -1.88 6.49 -2.56
C PHE A 98 -2.41 5.09 -2.29
N VAL A 99 -2.03 4.52 -1.14
CA VAL A 99 -2.62 3.28 -0.64
C VAL A 99 -3.14 3.60 0.75
N ILE A 100 -4.46 3.51 0.92
CA ILE A 100 -5.13 3.95 2.14
C ILE A 100 -5.84 2.78 2.79
N ASP A 101 -5.59 2.59 4.09
CA ASP A 101 -6.29 1.61 4.90
C ASP A 101 -7.37 2.34 5.69
N ASP A 102 -8.63 2.00 5.47
CA ASP A 102 -9.74 2.62 6.19
C ASP A 102 -10.32 1.69 7.26
N LEU A 103 -9.55 0.70 7.69
CA LEU A 103 -9.86 -0.29 8.72
C LEU A 103 -10.64 -1.48 8.19
N THR A 104 -11.58 -1.28 7.27
CA THR A 104 -12.36 -2.39 6.71
C THR A 104 -11.73 -2.93 5.44
N HIS A 105 -11.06 -2.07 4.69
CA HIS A 105 -10.41 -2.46 3.43
C HIS A 105 -9.30 -1.47 3.11
N SER A 106 -8.49 -1.81 2.13
CA SER A 106 -7.41 -0.97 1.65
C SER A 106 -7.64 -0.64 0.19
N THR A 107 -7.41 0.61 -0.19
CA THR A 107 -7.64 1.07 -1.56
C THR A 107 -6.38 1.69 -2.12
N MET A 108 -6.03 1.29 -3.34
CA MET A 108 -4.96 1.92 -4.11
C MET A 108 -5.61 2.84 -5.13
N LEU A 109 -5.20 4.11 -5.14
CA LEU A 109 -5.79 5.12 -6.02
C LEU A 109 -4.70 6.07 -6.50
N LEU A 110 -4.94 6.72 -7.63
CA LEU A 110 -4.05 7.79 -8.08
C LEU A 110 -4.27 8.99 -7.17
N ALA A 111 -3.20 9.74 -6.91
CA ALA A 111 -3.30 10.92 -6.04
C ALA A 111 -4.34 11.90 -6.56
N GLU A 112 -4.48 12.02 -7.88
CA GLU A 112 -5.44 12.92 -8.50
C GLU A 112 -6.89 12.48 -8.30
N GLU A 113 -7.10 11.23 -7.90
CA GLU A 113 -8.43 10.69 -7.61
C GLU A 113 -8.83 10.90 -6.15
N TYR A 114 -7.92 11.39 -5.35
CA TYR A 114 -8.17 11.59 -3.93
C TYR A 114 -9.01 12.89 -3.71
#